data_d534f434ad7ceee5d44b457ac9bf271b
#
_entry.id   d534f434ad7ceee5d44b457ac9bf271b
#
_cell.length_a   1.000
_cell.length_b   1.000
_cell.length_c   1.000
_cell.angle_alpha   90.00
_cell.angle_beta   90.00
_cell.angle_gamma   90.00
#
_symmetry.space_group_name_H-M   'P 1'
#
loop_
_entity.id
_entity.type
_entity.pdbx_description
1 polymer ?
#
loop_
_entity_poly.entity_id
_entity_poly.type
_entity_poly.pdbx_seq_one_letter_code
_entity_poly.pdbx_strand_id
1 'polypeptide(L)'
;MNSVEIEKKIRELVGHYLIKDYHVTVKRGDVILWLPDICKDSPFNKLVNEVYGAFDGSIRISIIYPNNGKKVSEFIKENMEEIKRMKLI
;
A
#
# COMPACT_ATOMS: atom_id res chain seq x y z
N MET A 1 -8.96 15.57 4.45
CA MET A 1 -8.73 15.03 3.09
C MET A 1 -9.75 13.95 2.81
N ASN A 2 -10.26 13.89 1.58
CA ASN A 2 -11.15 12.82 1.19
C ASN A 2 -10.35 11.62 0.64
N SER A 3 -11.04 10.51 0.40
CA SER A 3 -10.38 9.27 -0.07
C SER A 3 -9.63 9.45 -1.38
N VAL A 4 -10.13 10.27 -2.29
CA VAL A 4 -9.48 10.51 -3.59
C VAL A 4 -8.15 11.24 -3.39
N GLU A 5 -8.12 12.24 -2.53
CA GLU A 5 -6.89 12.99 -2.24
C GLU A 5 -5.85 12.13 -1.53
N ILE A 6 -6.28 11.29 -0.60
CA ILE A 6 -5.41 10.37 0.12
C ILE A 6 -4.78 9.38 -0.86
N GLU A 7 -5.60 8.76 -1.70
CA GLU A 7 -5.11 7.80 -2.70
C GLU A 7 -4.12 8.45 -3.66
N LYS A 8 -4.44 9.67 -4.13
CA LYS A 8 -3.55 10.40 -5.03
C LYS A 8 -2.19 10.65 -4.40
N LYS A 9 -2.17 11.05 -3.13
CA LYS A 9 -0.92 11.30 -2.43
C LYS A 9 -0.08 10.03 -2.28
N ILE A 10 -0.71 8.92 -1.95
CA ILE A 10 0.00 7.64 -1.86
C ILE A 10 0.60 7.26 -3.22
N ARG A 11 -0.18 7.40 -4.29
CA ARG A 11 0.30 7.08 -5.64
C ARG A 11 1.48 7.95 -6.05
N GLU A 12 1.48 9.22 -5.70
CA GLU A 12 2.59 10.13 -5.97
C GLU A 12 3.85 9.69 -5.24
N LEU A 13 3.74 9.36 -3.94
CA LEU A 13 4.88 8.91 -3.15
C LEU A 13 5.48 7.62 -3.70
N VAL A 14 4.64 6.64 -3.99
CA VAL A 14 5.09 5.36 -4.55
C VAL A 14 5.70 5.56 -5.94
N GLY A 15 5.10 6.43 -6.74
CA GLY A 15 5.58 6.73 -8.10
C GLY A 15 6.98 7.34 -8.13
N HIS A 16 7.36 8.11 -7.12
CA HIS A 16 8.70 8.69 -7.01
C HIS A 16 9.80 7.63 -6.94
N TYR A 17 9.44 6.43 -6.49
CA TYR A 17 10.38 5.31 -6.39
C TYR A 17 10.29 4.36 -7.57
N LEU A 18 9.55 4.75 -8.61
CA LEU A 18 9.38 3.97 -9.85
C LEU A 18 8.75 2.60 -9.62
N ILE A 19 8.01 2.45 -8.55
CA ILE A 19 7.29 1.22 -8.26
C ILE A 19 5.97 1.25 -9.02
N LYS A 20 5.72 0.22 -9.82
CA LYS A 20 4.49 0.11 -10.63
C LYS A 20 3.56 -0.97 -10.15
N ASP A 21 4.10 -2.01 -9.52
CA ASP A 21 3.32 -3.14 -9.04
C ASP A 21 2.96 -2.92 -7.57
N TYR A 22 1.82 -2.28 -7.34
CA TYR A 22 1.30 -2.04 -6.00
C TYR A 22 -0.21 -1.90 -6.06
N HIS A 23 -0.85 -1.95 -4.90
CA HIS A 23 -2.29 -1.74 -4.81
C HIS A 23 -2.61 -0.90 -3.58
N VAL A 24 -3.48 0.09 -3.73
CA VAL A 24 -3.88 0.95 -2.61
C VAL A 24 -5.40 1.01 -2.53
N THR A 25 -5.91 0.88 -1.31
CA THR A 25 -7.34 1.02 -1.02
C THR A 25 -7.49 2.01 0.12
N VAL A 26 -8.42 2.95 -0.02
CA VAL A 26 -8.71 3.94 1.01
C VAL A 26 -10.19 3.86 1.34
N LYS A 27 -10.50 3.55 2.60
CA LYS A 27 -11.88 3.46 3.09
C LYS A 27 -11.98 4.09 4.47
N ARG A 28 -12.79 5.14 4.61
CA ARG A 28 -13.12 5.75 5.91
C ARG A 28 -11.90 6.04 6.80
N GLY A 29 -10.85 6.60 6.21
CA GLY A 29 -9.64 6.92 6.97
C GLY A 29 -8.68 5.77 7.15
N ASP A 30 -9.00 4.59 6.64
CA ASP A 30 -8.08 3.45 6.62
C ASP A 30 -7.44 3.34 5.24
N VAL A 31 -6.12 3.30 5.23
CA VAL A 31 -5.33 3.09 4.00
C VAL A 31 -4.70 1.72 4.07
N ILE A 32 -4.93 0.90 3.06
CA ILE A 32 -4.27 -0.39 2.91
C ILE A 32 -3.43 -0.33 1.66
N LEU A 33 -2.11 -0.40 1.83
CA LEU A 33 -1.14 -0.32 0.74
C LEU A 33 -0.39 -1.63 0.63
N TRP A 34 -0.55 -2.28 -0.52
CA TRP A 34 0.21 -3.49 -0.85
C TRP A 34 1.43 -3.07 -1.66
N LEU A 35 2.62 -3.37 -1.17
CA LEU A 35 3.87 -3.07 -1.84
C LEU A 35 4.62 -4.35 -2.20
N PRO A 36 5.45 -4.33 -3.26
CA PRO A 36 6.32 -5.47 -3.57
C PRO A 36 7.24 -5.80 -2.41
N ASP A 37 7.58 -7.06 -2.27
CA ASP A 37 8.42 -7.55 -1.18
C ASP A 37 9.78 -6.84 -1.10
N ILE A 38 10.31 -6.39 -2.24
CA ILE A 38 11.57 -5.65 -2.29
C ILE A 38 11.53 -4.36 -1.44
N CYS A 39 10.34 -3.81 -1.21
CA CYS A 39 10.19 -2.60 -0.42
C CYS A 39 10.46 -2.79 1.07
N LYS A 40 10.69 -4.03 1.51
CA LYS A 40 11.18 -4.31 2.87
C LYS A 40 12.66 -3.97 3.01
N ASP A 41 13.39 -3.88 1.90
CA ASP A 41 14.82 -3.66 1.91
C ASP A 41 15.17 -2.20 2.22
N SER A 42 16.36 -1.99 2.78
CA SER A 42 16.77 -0.67 3.27
C SER A 42 16.69 0.46 2.25
N PRO A 43 16.92 0.28 0.95
CA PRO A 43 16.73 1.39 -0.01
C PRO A 43 15.33 1.98 -0.01
N PHE A 44 14.33 1.23 0.46
CA PHE A 44 12.94 1.68 0.47
C PHE A 44 12.44 2.13 1.84
N ASN A 45 13.31 2.16 2.85
CA ASN A 45 12.92 2.62 4.19
C ASN A 45 12.36 4.04 4.17
N LYS A 46 12.95 4.89 3.34
CA LYS A 46 12.50 6.28 3.23
C LYS A 46 11.08 6.36 2.67
N LEU A 47 10.75 5.54 1.68
CA LEU A 47 9.39 5.48 1.13
C LEU A 47 8.39 5.08 2.23
N VAL A 48 8.68 4.02 2.96
CA VAL A 48 7.79 3.54 4.02
C VAL A 48 7.57 4.62 5.06
N ASN A 49 8.64 5.29 5.48
CA ASN A 49 8.56 6.38 6.46
C ASN A 49 7.76 7.56 5.92
N GLU A 50 7.93 7.91 4.65
CA GLU A 50 7.17 9.00 4.03
C GLU A 50 5.68 8.68 3.96
N VAL A 51 5.33 7.43 3.68
CA VAL A 51 3.93 7.00 3.66
C VAL A 51 3.31 7.13 5.06
N TYR A 52 3.99 6.62 6.08
CA TYR A 52 3.47 6.71 7.45
C TYR A 52 3.41 8.16 7.95
N GLY A 53 4.31 9.02 7.49
CA GLY A 53 4.34 10.43 7.89
C GLY A 53 3.54 11.37 7.02
N ALA A 54 2.90 10.87 5.97
CA ALA A 54 2.23 11.73 4.98
C ALA A 54 0.91 12.34 5.49
N PHE A 55 0.31 11.73 6.50
CA PHE A 55 -1.00 12.14 7.02
C PHE A 55 -0.95 12.29 8.53
N ASP A 56 -1.94 12.97 9.08
CA ASP A 56 -2.07 13.11 10.53
C ASP A 56 -2.55 11.79 11.16
N GLY A 57 -2.62 11.77 12.48
CA GLY A 57 -2.99 10.57 13.23
C GLY A 57 -4.43 10.11 13.07
N SER A 58 -5.25 10.84 12.32
CA SER A 58 -6.64 10.44 12.06
C SER A 58 -6.73 9.38 10.96
N ILE A 59 -5.65 9.16 10.22
CA ILE A 59 -5.62 8.20 9.12
C ILE A 59 -4.75 7.01 9.53
N ARG A 60 -5.35 5.82 9.49
CA ARG A 60 -4.65 4.58 9.80
C ARG A 60 -4.05 4.00 8.53
N ILE A 61 -2.78 3.66 8.57
CA ILE A 61 -2.07 3.12 7.41
C ILE A 61 -1.56 1.73 7.72
N SER A 62 -1.87 0.79 6.82
CA SER A 62 -1.35 -0.57 6.88
C SER A 62 -0.61 -0.87 5.59
N ILE A 63 0.65 -1.30 5.70
CA ILE A 63 1.45 -1.71 4.56
C ILE A 63 1.60 -3.22 4.60
N ILE A 64 1.25 -3.88 3.50
CA ILE A 64 1.24 -5.34 3.39
C ILE A 64 2.15 -5.77 2.25
N TYR A 65 2.90 -6.83 2.44
CA TYR A 65 3.79 -7.41 1.44
C TYR A 65 3.39 -8.85 1.14
N PRO A 66 3.35 -9.26 -0.13
CA PRO A 66 3.13 -10.68 -0.43
C PRO A 66 4.34 -11.52 0.01
N ASN A 67 4.08 -12.74 0.48
CA ASN A 67 5.09 -13.56 1.18
C ASN A 67 5.92 -14.50 0.32
N ASN A 68 5.77 -14.54 -0.99
CA ASN A 68 6.37 -15.60 -1.80
C ASN A 68 7.03 -15.13 -3.08
N GLY A 69 7.47 -13.89 -3.12
CA GLY A 69 8.14 -13.35 -4.30
C GLY A 69 7.25 -13.10 -5.50
N LYS A 70 5.95 -13.29 -5.36
CA LYS A 70 5.00 -13.00 -6.43
C LYS A 70 4.79 -11.50 -6.57
N LYS A 71 4.36 -11.08 -7.75
CA LYS A 71 3.93 -9.70 -7.94
C LYS A 71 2.68 -9.43 -7.08
N VAL A 72 2.53 -8.18 -6.64
CA VAL A 72 1.37 -7.78 -5.83
C VAL A 72 0.07 -8.12 -6.55
N SER A 73 -0.05 -7.75 -7.82
CA SER A 73 -1.25 -8.01 -8.60
C SER A 73 -1.58 -9.50 -8.71
N GLU A 74 -0.57 -10.34 -8.91
CA GLU A 74 -0.77 -11.79 -8.97
C GLU A 74 -1.21 -12.36 -7.64
N PHE A 75 -0.57 -11.93 -6.56
CA PHE A 75 -0.90 -12.40 -5.22
C PHE A 75 -2.35 -12.06 -4.85
N ILE A 76 -2.75 -10.81 -5.11
CA ILE A 76 -4.11 -10.36 -4.81
C ILE A 76 -5.12 -11.16 -5.63
N LYS A 77 -4.86 -11.34 -6.92
CA LYS A 77 -5.75 -12.10 -7.80
C LYS A 77 -5.95 -13.54 -7.33
N GLU A 78 -4.86 -14.21 -6.96
CA GLU A 78 -4.92 -15.60 -6.51
C GLU A 78 -5.59 -15.79 -5.16
N ASN A 79 -5.57 -14.76 -4.32
CA ASN A 79 -6.09 -14.83 -2.95
C ASN A 79 -7.27 -13.87 -2.71
N MET A 80 -7.94 -13.48 -3.78
CA MET A 80 -8.96 -12.43 -3.74
C MET A 80 -10.07 -12.69 -2.71
N GLU A 81 -10.58 -13.92 -2.66
CA GLU A 81 -11.67 -14.24 -1.74
C GLU A 81 -11.25 -14.09 -0.27
N GLU A 82 -10.08 -14.59 0.07
CA GLU A 82 -9.57 -14.49 1.42
C GLU A 82 -9.24 -13.05 1.80
N ILE A 83 -8.61 -12.33 0.87
CA ILE A 83 -8.25 -10.92 1.08
C ILE A 83 -9.49 -10.08 1.32
N LYS A 84 -10.56 -10.31 0.54
CA LYS A 84 -11.83 -9.61 0.75
C LYS A 84 -12.47 -9.95 2.08
N ARG A 85 -12.42 -11.22 2.47
CA ARG A 85 -12.95 -11.67 3.76
C ARG A 85 -12.23 -10.99 4.92
N MET A 86 -10.92 -10.79 4.81
CA MET A 86 -10.11 -10.12 5.82
C MET A 86 -10.17 -8.60 5.70
N LYS A 87 -10.90 -8.07 4.74
CA LYS A 87 -11.05 -6.63 4.48
C LYS A 87 -9.72 -5.92 4.21
N LEU A 88 -8.82 -6.59 3.54
CA LEU A 88 -7.50 -6.06 3.16
C LEU A 88 -7.49 -5.41 1.77
N ILE A 89 -8.65 -5.27 1.19
CA ILE A 89 -8.78 -4.62 -0.10
C ILE A 89 -10.12 -3.89 -0.20
#